data_bd4ffdf700b379b2ce410636014f844c
#
_entry.id   bd4ffdf700b379b2ce410636014f844c
#
_cell.length_a   1.000
_cell.length_b   1.000
_cell.length_c   1.000
_cell.angle_alpha   90.00
_cell.angle_beta   90.00
_cell.angle_gamma   90.00
#
_symmetry.space_group_name_H-M   'P 1'
#
loop_
_entity.id
_entity.type
_entity.pdbx_description
1 polymer ?
#
loop_
_entity_poly.entity_id
_entity_poly.type
_entity_poly.pdbx_seq_one_letter_code
_entity_poly.pdbx_strand_id
1 'polypeptide(L)'
;MEREVYTTRAAQAAGLTPEAMRLEVERALRRKLGKERKALRRRELNPAVSVQPQERGIRYTNVRSAMAEEGVLRLLLKDESVFPEEAPLRQEEFSSPLLGRVFDRLWQLRQEGRPLSVAGLSGELSGEEMSHLTGVLQKPEATASAQRALADYIRIIREEAQKRNAQGDPLLAAQEKYKEKKGYGGKQA
;
A
#
# COMPACT_ATOMS: atom_id res chain seq x y z
N MET A 1 3.31 31.24 27.03
CA MET A 1 4.63 31.80 27.35
C MET A 1 5.71 31.50 26.30
N GLU A 2 6.05 30.28 25.96
CA GLU A 2 7.12 30.02 24.98
C GLU A 2 6.87 30.64 23.58
N ARG A 3 5.65 30.57 23.07
CA ARG A 3 5.31 31.17 21.76
C ARG A 3 5.52 32.68 21.71
N GLU A 4 5.28 33.39 22.78
CA GLU A 4 5.41 34.85 22.83
C GLU A 4 6.89 35.26 22.80
N VAL A 5 7.75 34.53 23.50
CA VAL A 5 9.19 34.79 23.51
C VAL A 5 9.80 34.60 22.13
N TYR A 6 9.43 33.49 21.45
CA TYR A 6 9.90 33.24 20.08
C TYR A 6 9.34 34.25 19.08
N THR A 7 8.08 34.67 19.22
CA THR A 7 7.47 35.67 18.33
C THR A 7 8.15 37.02 18.45
N THR A 8 8.49 37.45 19.67
CA THR A 8 9.18 38.70 19.92
C THR A 8 10.59 38.70 19.38
N ARG A 9 11.36 37.63 19.57
CA ARG A 9 12.71 37.47 19.01
C ARG A 9 12.70 37.45 17.48
N ALA A 10 11.76 36.74 16.90
CA ALA A 10 11.61 36.66 15.45
C ALA A 10 11.20 38.02 14.86
N ALA A 11 10.35 38.78 15.54
CA ALA A 11 9.96 40.12 15.15
C ALA A 11 11.15 41.08 15.13
N GLN A 12 11.97 41.03 16.16
CA GLN A 12 13.21 41.84 16.23
C GLN A 12 14.18 41.49 15.12
N ALA A 13 14.40 40.20 14.86
CA ALA A 13 15.32 39.74 13.80
C ALA A 13 14.83 40.11 12.38
N ALA A 14 13.51 40.19 12.19
CA ALA A 14 12.88 40.52 10.90
C ALA A 14 12.59 42.02 10.70
N GLY A 15 12.90 42.86 11.70
CA GLY A 15 12.56 44.30 11.64
C GLY A 15 11.05 44.59 11.60
N LEU A 16 10.23 43.69 12.18
CA LEU A 16 8.77 43.77 12.22
C LEU A 16 8.29 44.11 13.63
N THR A 17 7.08 44.66 13.73
CA THR A 17 6.44 44.84 15.04
C THR A 17 5.97 43.48 15.58
N PRO A 18 5.95 43.29 16.92
CA PRO A 18 5.48 42.04 17.53
C PRO A 18 4.06 41.67 17.10
N GLU A 19 3.18 42.64 16.93
CA GLU A 19 1.80 42.46 16.47
C GLU A 19 1.76 41.94 15.02
N ALA A 20 2.55 42.52 14.12
CA ALA A 20 2.63 42.08 12.72
C ALA A 20 3.15 40.63 12.64
N MET A 21 4.19 40.29 13.41
CA MET A 21 4.72 38.93 13.49
C MET A 21 3.66 37.94 14.04
N ARG A 22 2.91 38.33 15.05
CA ARG A 22 1.82 37.51 15.62
C ARG A 22 0.76 37.19 14.57
N LEU A 23 0.32 38.17 13.79
CA LEU A 23 -0.63 37.97 12.69
C LEU A 23 -0.07 37.02 11.62
N GLU A 24 1.19 37.15 11.23
CA GLU A 24 1.80 36.26 10.24
C GLU A 24 1.95 34.82 10.76
N VAL A 25 2.33 34.64 12.01
CA VAL A 25 2.39 33.31 12.65
C VAL A 25 0.99 32.68 12.71
N GLU A 26 -0.05 33.42 13.08
CA GLU A 26 -1.43 32.93 13.06
C GLU A 26 -1.89 32.53 11.64
N ARG A 27 -1.59 33.36 10.65
CA ARG A 27 -1.92 33.07 9.25
C ARG A 27 -1.19 31.80 8.77
N ALA A 28 0.10 31.67 9.11
CA ALA A 28 0.90 30.51 8.76
C ALA A 28 0.36 29.21 9.41
N LEU A 29 -0.02 29.28 10.70
CA LEU A 29 -0.65 28.17 11.41
C LEU A 29 -1.99 27.79 10.81
N ARG A 30 -2.87 28.75 10.51
CA ARG A 30 -4.16 28.49 9.83
C ARG A 30 -3.96 27.85 8.47
N ARG A 31 -2.97 28.30 7.68
CA ARG A 31 -2.62 27.68 6.39
C ARG A 31 -2.11 26.26 6.55
N LYS A 32 -1.26 26.00 7.54
CA LYS A 32 -0.73 24.66 7.86
C LYS A 32 -1.86 23.71 8.26
N LEU A 33 -2.68 24.09 9.24
CA LEU A 33 -3.83 23.31 9.67
C LEU A 33 -4.83 23.06 8.54
N GLY A 34 -5.06 24.05 7.67
CA GLY A 34 -5.90 23.90 6.49
C GLY A 34 -5.35 22.89 5.49
N LYS A 35 -4.02 22.87 5.27
CA LYS A 35 -3.36 21.87 4.42
C LYS A 35 -3.44 20.47 5.02
N GLU A 36 -3.20 20.34 6.32
CA GLU A 36 -3.29 19.07 7.04
C GLU A 36 -4.71 18.49 7.02
N ARG A 37 -5.73 19.33 7.28
CA ARG A 37 -7.14 18.92 7.16
C ARG A 37 -7.51 18.49 5.75
N LYS A 38 -7.05 19.22 4.73
CA LYS A 38 -7.28 18.82 3.32
C LYS A 38 -6.57 17.51 2.97
N ALA A 39 -5.35 17.31 3.48
CA ALA A 39 -4.60 16.07 3.27
C ALA A 39 -5.29 14.88 3.95
N LEU A 40 -5.74 15.06 5.21
CA LEU A 40 -6.50 14.04 5.94
C LEU A 40 -7.80 13.68 5.21
N ARG A 41 -8.59 14.69 4.82
CA ARG A 41 -9.84 14.49 4.07
C ARG A 41 -9.62 13.81 2.71
N ARG A 42 -8.51 14.10 2.01
CA ARG A 42 -8.13 13.38 0.79
C ARG A 42 -7.82 11.91 1.05
N ARG A 43 -7.14 11.59 2.15
CA ARG A 43 -6.87 10.21 2.56
C ARG A 43 -8.14 9.45 2.89
N GLU A 44 -9.09 10.09 3.58
CA GLU A 44 -10.39 9.50 3.92
C GLU A 44 -11.28 9.29 2.68
N LEU A 45 -11.33 10.26 1.76
CA LEU A 45 -12.16 10.19 0.56
C LEU A 45 -11.55 9.29 -0.53
N ASN A 46 -10.24 9.09 -0.54
CA ASN A 46 -9.57 8.29 -1.55
C ASN A 46 -8.39 7.50 -0.96
N PRO A 47 -8.68 6.44 -0.19
CA PRO A 47 -7.64 5.63 0.46
C PRO A 47 -6.67 5.00 -0.56
N ALA A 48 -7.12 4.79 -1.80
CA ALA A 48 -6.27 4.27 -2.88
C ALA A 48 -5.07 5.17 -3.20
N VAL A 49 -5.20 6.50 -3.06
CA VAL A 49 -4.10 7.46 -3.31
C VAL A 49 -3.00 7.35 -2.25
N SER A 50 -3.35 6.98 -1.01
CA SER A 50 -2.37 6.83 0.08
C SER A 50 -1.54 5.55 -0.04
N VAL A 51 -1.99 4.58 -0.83
CA VAL A 51 -1.33 3.30 -1.05
C VAL A 51 -0.40 3.35 -2.27
N GLN A 52 -0.67 4.26 -3.22
CA GLN A 52 0.14 4.38 -4.43
C GLN A 52 1.56 4.84 -4.11
N PRO A 53 2.59 4.14 -4.61
CA PRO A 53 3.97 4.59 -4.56
C PRO A 53 4.13 5.97 -5.23
N GLN A 54 5.05 6.78 -4.71
CA GLN A 54 5.32 8.10 -5.29
C GLN A 54 6.02 7.98 -6.66
N GLU A 55 6.82 6.95 -6.84
CA GLU A 55 7.56 6.68 -8.07
C GLU A 55 6.65 6.09 -9.15
N ARG A 56 6.72 6.67 -10.34
CA ARG A 56 5.86 6.30 -11.45
C ARG A 56 6.09 4.85 -11.93
N GLY A 57 7.34 4.35 -11.83
CA GLY A 57 7.71 3.01 -12.26
C GLY A 57 7.14 1.88 -11.40
N ILE A 58 6.76 2.20 -10.16
CA ILE A 58 6.27 1.21 -9.17
C ILE A 58 4.76 1.34 -8.94
N ARG A 59 4.04 2.14 -9.74
CA ARG A 59 2.62 2.38 -9.55
C ARG A 59 1.79 1.10 -9.68
N TYR A 60 0.87 0.93 -8.76
CA TYR A 60 -0.07 -0.18 -8.76
C TYR A 60 -1.21 0.03 -9.75
N THR A 61 -1.45 -0.95 -10.60
CA THR A 61 -2.60 -0.99 -11.52
C THR A 61 -3.88 -1.42 -10.79
N ASN A 62 -3.76 -2.34 -9.85
CA ASN A 62 -4.85 -2.82 -9.00
C ASN A 62 -4.50 -2.58 -7.52
N VAL A 63 -5.02 -1.49 -6.96
CA VAL A 63 -4.73 -1.08 -5.57
C VAL A 63 -5.23 -2.10 -4.55
N ARG A 64 -6.38 -2.73 -4.79
CA ARG A 64 -6.94 -3.74 -3.86
C ARG A 64 -6.04 -4.97 -3.77
N SER A 65 -5.60 -5.49 -4.91
CA SER A 65 -4.64 -6.60 -4.96
C SER A 65 -3.32 -6.21 -4.33
N ALA A 66 -2.75 -5.05 -4.70
CA ALA A 66 -1.47 -4.58 -4.20
C ALA A 66 -1.44 -4.40 -2.67
N MET A 67 -2.55 -3.95 -2.06
CA MET A 67 -2.66 -3.89 -0.59
C MET A 67 -2.57 -5.27 0.05
N ALA A 68 -3.21 -6.28 -0.53
CA ALA A 68 -3.12 -7.66 -0.06
C ALA A 68 -1.73 -8.24 -0.31
N GLU A 69 -1.13 -7.96 -1.46
CA GLU A 69 0.24 -8.35 -1.81
C GLU A 69 1.27 -7.78 -0.83
N GLU A 70 1.17 -6.48 -0.50
CA GLU A 70 1.98 -5.86 0.56
C GLU A 70 1.75 -6.53 1.92
N GLY A 71 0.49 -6.89 2.24
CA GLY A 71 0.14 -7.59 3.47
C GLY A 71 0.81 -8.96 3.59
N VAL A 72 0.80 -9.74 2.51
CA VAL A 72 1.51 -11.04 2.44
C VAL A 72 2.99 -10.84 2.74
N LEU A 73 3.67 -9.92 2.05
CA LEU A 73 5.10 -9.69 2.24
C LEU A 73 5.43 -9.22 3.66
N ARG A 74 4.60 -8.34 4.24
CA ARG A 74 4.78 -7.90 5.64
C ARG A 74 4.68 -9.03 6.63
N LEU A 75 3.68 -9.91 6.48
CA LEU A 75 3.50 -11.05 7.37
C LEU A 75 4.68 -12.02 7.26
N LEU A 76 5.06 -12.40 6.05
CA LEU A 76 6.14 -13.37 5.81
C LEU A 76 7.50 -12.88 6.31
N LEU A 77 7.79 -11.58 6.20
CA LEU A 77 9.04 -10.99 6.67
C LEU A 77 9.06 -10.67 8.18
N LYS A 78 7.88 -10.56 8.81
CA LYS A 78 7.78 -10.33 10.26
C LYS A 78 7.75 -11.63 11.08
N ASP A 79 7.16 -12.67 10.53
CA ASP A 79 6.93 -13.92 11.23
C ASP A 79 7.13 -15.10 10.28
N GLU A 80 8.31 -15.71 10.35
CA GLU A 80 8.67 -16.88 9.52
C GLU A 80 7.78 -18.09 9.80
N SER A 81 7.12 -18.16 10.97
CA SER A 81 6.25 -19.28 11.33
C SER A 81 4.94 -19.29 10.53
N VAL A 82 4.60 -18.17 9.92
CA VAL A 82 3.39 -18.02 9.08
C VAL A 82 3.61 -18.57 7.67
N PHE A 83 4.86 -18.85 7.30
CA PHE A 83 5.19 -19.39 5.98
C PHE A 83 4.56 -20.76 5.79
N PRO A 84 3.70 -20.98 4.78
CA PRO A 84 3.14 -22.29 4.50
C PRO A 84 4.20 -23.26 3.95
N GLU A 85 3.93 -24.55 4.00
CA GLU A 85 4.85 -25.58 3.49
C GLU A 85 4.98 -25.52 1.96
N GLU A 86 3.88 -25.20 1.27
CA GLU A 86 3.85 -25.04 -0.18
C GLU A 86 3.60 -23.59 -0.57
N ALA A 87 4.13 -23.17 -1.72
CA ALA A 87 3.93 -21.81 -2.23
C ALA A 87 2.42 -21.54 -2.47
N PRO A 88 1.82 -20.64 -1.69
CA PRO A 88 0.39 -20.41 -1.76
C PRO A 88 -0.01 -19.58 -2.97
N LEU A 89 0.93 -18.90 -3.62
CA LEU A 89 0.75 -18.00 -4.75
C LEU A 89 1.85 -18.19 -5.77
N ARG A 90 1.56 -17.87 -7.02
CA ARG A 90 2.54 -17.77 -8.11
C ARG A 90 2.81 -16.32 -8.44
N GLN A 91 3.96 -16.01 -8.98
CA GLN A 91 4.35 -14.64 -9.35
C GLN A 91 3.32 -13.98 -10.27
N GLU A 92 2.71 -14.72 -11.20
CA GLU A 92 1.74 -14.22 -12.18
C GLU A 92 0.40 -13.82 -11.55
N GLU A 93 0.10 -14.29 -10.34
CA GLU A 93 -1.12 -13.93 -9.63
C GLU A 93 -1.03 -12.52 -9.02
N PHE A 94 0.19 -12.00 -8.84
CA PHE A 94 0.41 -10.64 -8.37
C PHE A 94 0.03 -9.60 -9.42
N SER A 95 -0.59 -8.51 -8.98
CA SER A 95 -0.88 -7.36 -9.85
C SER A 95 0.32 -6.43 -10.01
N SER A 96 1.23 -6.45 -9.02
CA SER A 96 2.49 -5.73 -9.03
C SER A 96 3.64 -6.66 -9.42
N PRO A 97 4.31 -6.44 -10.57
CA PRO A 97 5.46 -7.25 -10.95
C PRO A 97 6.61 -7.22 -9.92
N LEU A 98 6.78 -6.08 -9.23
CA LEU A 98 7.77 -5.94 -8.17
C LEU A 98 7.44 -6.85 -6.98
N LEU A 99 6.20 -6.77 -6.46
CA LEU A 99 5.81 -7.55 -5.28
C LEU A 99 5.80 -9.05 -5.59
N GLY A 100 5.45 -9.45 -6.82
CA GLY A 100 5.54 -10.83 -7.28
C GLY A 100 6.99 -11.35 -7.30
N ARG A 101 7.94 -10.58 -7.84
CA ARG A 101 9.38 -10.95 -7.80
C ARG A 101 9.91 -11.07 -6.38
N VAL A 102 9.54 -10.12 -5.51
CA VAL A 102 9.93 -10.15 -4.10
C VAL A 102 9.38 -11.40 -3.40
N PHE A 103 8.12 -11.75 -3.64
CA PHE A 103 7.51 -12.95 -3.09
C PHE A 103 8.23 -14.23 -3.54
N ASP A 104 8.48 -14.37 -4.85
CA ASP A 104 9.16 -15.52 -5.42
C ASP A 104 10.58 -15.67 -4.83
N ARG A 105 11.30 -14.56 -4.70
CA ARG A 105 12.64 -14.57 -4.10
C ARG A 105 12.62 -14.95 -2.61
N LEU A 106 11.67 -14.45 -1.84
CA LEU A 106 11.51 -14.86 -0.44
C LEU A 106 11.22 -16.36 -0.33
N TRP A 107 10.43 -16.88 -1.25
CA TRP A 107 10.13 -18.31 -1.33
C TRP A 107 11.39 -19.13 -1.60
N GLN A 108 12.22 -18.73 -2.55
CA GLN A 108 13.50 -19.38 -2.85
C GLN A 108 14.46 -19.35 -1.65
N LEU A 109 14.61 -18.19 -0.99
CA LEU A 109 15.43 -18.05 0.22
C LEU A 109 14.98 -19.02 1.31
N ARG A 110 13.67 -19.17 1.48
CA ARG A 110 13.10 -20.15 2.42
C ARG A 110 13.49 -21.58 2.08
N GLN A 111 13.38 -21.97 0.81
CA GLN A 111 13.76 -23.31 0.35
C GLN A 111 15.25 -23.57 0.50
N GLU A 112 16.08 -22.56 0.33
CA GLU A 112 17.52 -22.60 0.54
C GLU A 112 17.92 -22.63 2.03
N GLY A 113 16.96 -22.52 2.96
CA GLY A 113 17.24 -22.43 4.40
C GLY A 113 17.94 -21.12 4.80
N ARG A 114 17.87 -20.08 3.98
CA ARG A 114 18.49 -18.78 4.22
C ARG A 114 17.54 -17.85 4.99
N PRO A 115 18.07 -16.94 5.81
CA PRO A 115 17.25 -16.03 6.59
C PRO A 115 16.43 -15.09 5.67
N LEU A 116 15.14 -14.95 6.00
CA LEU A 116 14.23 -14.09 5.30
C LEU A 116 14.45 -12.64 5.74
N SER A 117 15.18 -11.88 4.96
CA SER A 117 15.48 -10.49 5.28
C SER A 117 15.48 -9.62 4.03
N VAL A 118 15.22 -8.32 4.24
CA VAL A 118 15.33 -7.32 3.17
C VAL A 118 16.75 -7.26 2.60
N ALA A 119 17.76 -7.51 3.44
CA ALA A 119 19.15 -7.56 3.01
C ALA A 119 19.41 -8.67 1.98
N GLY A 120 18.72 -9.81 2.10
CA GLY A 120 18.81 -10.91 1.14
C GLY A 120 18.26 -10.57 -0.26
N LEU A 121 17.51 -9.47 -0.38
CA LEU A 121 16.91 -8.99 -1.62
C LEU A 121 17.73 -7.87 -2.30
N SER A 122 18.75 -7.33 -1.62
CA SER A 122 19.47 -6.12 -2.06
C SER A 122 20.21 -6.27 -3.39
N GLY A 123 20.57 -7.50 -3.77
CA GLY A 123 21.23 -7.75 -5.06
C GLY A 123 20.32 -7.78 -6.28
N GLU A 124 19.01 -7.82 -6.09
CA GLU A 124 18.01 -8.03 -7.15
C GLU A 124 17.05 -6.84 -7.33
N LEU A 125 17.05 -5.92 -6.37
CA LEU A 125 16.17 -4.75 -6.37
C LEU A 125 16.98 -3.47 -6.60
N SER A 126 16.42 -2.55 -7.36
CA SER A 126 16.96 -1.19 -7.48
C SER A 126 16.84 -0.43 -6.15
N GLY A 127 17.57 0.69 -6.02
CA GLY A 127 17.48 1.54 -4.82
C GLY A 127 16.05 2.07 -4.57
N GLU A 128 15.31 2.39 -5.63
CA GLU A 128 13.91 2.85 -5.56
C GLU A 128 12.97 1.72 -5.11
N GLU A 129 13.13 0.52 -5.67
CA GLU A 129 12.36 -0.66 -5.30
C GLU A 129 12.62 -1.07 -3.85
N MET A 130 13.88 -0.98 -3.42
CA MET A 130 14.28 -1.26 -2.04
C MET A 130 13.70 -0.24 -1.06
N SER A 131 13.74 1.05 -1.42
CA SER A 131 13.14 2.13 -0.63
C SER A 131 11.63 1.92 -0.48
N HIS A 132 10.95 1.57 -1.59
CA HIS A 132 9.52 1.26 -1.59
C HIS A 132 9.20 0.06 -0.69
N LEU A 133 9.92 -1.06 -0.84
CA LEU A 133 9.74 -2.26 -0.02
C LEU A 133 9.94 -1.96 1.47
N THR A 134 10.98 -1.18 1.81
CA THR A 134 11.21 -0.75 3.19
C THR A 134 10.03 0.04 3.74
N GLY A 135 9.46 0.95 2.95
CA GLY A 135 8.25 1.70 3.31
C GLY A 135 7.02 0.80 3.51
N VAL A 136 6.87 -0.24 2.69
CA VAL A 136 5.82 -1.27 2.85
C VAL A 136 5.96 -1.99 4.19
N LEU A 137 7.18 -2.38 4.58
CA LEU A 137 7.44 -3.13 5.81
C LEU A 137 7.27 -2.30 7.09
N GLN A 138 7.41 -0.97 7.00
CA GLN A 138 7.19 -0.07 8.13
C GLN A 138 5.70 0.11 8.47
N LYS A 139 4.79 -0.28 7.57
CA LYS A 139 3.36 -0.20 7.84
C LYS A 139 2.98 -1.16 8.98
N PRO A 140 2.08 -0.74 9.89
CA PRO A 140 1.61 -1.60 10.97
C PRO A 140 0.87 -2.81 10.39
N GLU A 141 1.11 -3.98 10.99
CA GLU A 141 0.40 -5.22 10.67
C GLU A 141 0.02 -5.93 11.95
N ALA A 142 -1.24 -6.40 12.03
CA ALA A 142 -1.72 -7.14 13.19
C ALA A 142 -1.23 -8.60 13.13
N THR A 143 -0.31 -8.96 14.03
CA THR A 143 0.24 -10.32 14.09
C THR A 143 -0.60 -11.29 14.90
N ALA A 144 -1.54 -10.80 15.71
CA ALA A 144 -2.37 -11.64 16.60
C ALA A 144 -3.21 -12.71 15.88
N SER A 145 -3.44 -12.57 14.57
CA SER A 145 -4.14 -13.54 13.72
C SER A 145 -3.47 -13.67 12.35
N ALA A 146 -2.14 -13.73 12.34
CA ALA A 146 -1.33 -13.65 11.13
C ALA A 146 -1.69 -14.74 10.08
N GLN A 147 -1.93 -15.98 10.49
CA GLN A 147 -2.34 -17.05 9.58
C GLN A 147 -3.68 -16.75 8.90
N ARG A 148 -4.66 -16.26 9.66
CA ARG A 148 -5.96 -15.89 9.11
C ARG A 148 -5.85 -14.71 8.16
N ALA A 149 -5.08 -13.70 8.54
CA ALA A 149 -4.81 -12.55 7.67
C ALA A 149 -4.11 -12.96 6.38
N LEU A 150 -3.12 -13.86 6.45
CA LEU A 150 -2.45 -14.41 5.27
C LEU A 150 -3.46 -15.11 4.34
N ALA A 151 -4.35 -15.96 4.87
CA ALA A 151 -5.36 -16.63 4.09
C ALA A 151 -6.32 -15.64 3.40
N ASP A 152 -6.74 -14.58 4.09
CA ASP A 152 -7.58 -13.52 3.52
C ASP A 152 -6.85 -12.74 2.40
N TYR A 153 -5.60 -12.40 2.59
CA TYR A 153 -4.78 -11.74 1.55
C TYR A 153 -4.62 -12.62 0.32
N ILE A 154 -4.28 -13.92 0.50
CA ILE A 154 -4.16 -14.88 -0.60
C ILE A 154 -5.48 -14.97 -1.38
N ARG A 155 -6.61 -15.04 -0.69
CA ARG A 155 -7.94 -15.07 -1.32
C ARG A 155 -8.18 -13.82 -2.17
N ILE A 156 -7.90 -12.64 -1.65
CA ILE A 156 -8.05 -11.37 -2.38
C ILE A 156 -7.18 -11.35 -3.65
N ILE A 157 -5.91 -11.75 -3.54
CA ILE A 157 -4.97 -11.78 -4.67
C ILE A 157 -5.51 -12.70 -5.76
N ARG A 158 -5.96 -13.91 -5.41
CA ARG A 158 -6.53 -14.88 -6.37
C ARG A 158 -7.80 -14.38 -7.03
N GLU A 159 -8.72 -13.79 -6.27
CA GLU A 159 -9.94 -13.18 -6.81
C GLU A 159 -9.62 -12.09 -7.84
N GLU A 160 -8.68 -11.21 -7.54
CA GLU A 160 -8.29 -10.12 -8.45
C GLU A 160 -7.49 -10.63 -9.66
N ALA A 161 -6.67 -11.67 -9.50
CA ALA A 161 -5.99 -12.34 -10.61
C ALA A 161 -6.99 -13.01 -11.56
N GLN A 162 -8.00 -13.71 -11.04
CA GLN A 162 -9.07 -14.32 -11.85
C GLN A 162 -9.85 -13.26 -12.65
N LYS A 163 -10.20 -12.13 -12.01
CA LYS A 163 -10.89 -11.03 -12.71
C LYS A 163 -10.01 -10.45 -13.84
N ARG A 164 -8.72 -10.28 -13.59
CA ARG A 164 -7.76 -9.78 -14.60
C ARG A 164 -7.67 -10.72 -15.79
N ASN A 165 -7.61 -12.03 -15.54
CA ASN A 165 -7.56 -13.05 -16.58
C ASN A 165 -8.88 -13.13 -17.35
N ALA A 166 -10.03 -13.05 -16.67
CA ALA A 166 -11.34 -13.03 -17.30
C ALA A 166 -11.56 -11.79 -18.19
N GLN A 167 -11.04 -10.63 -17.79
CA GLN A 167 -11.08 -9.41 -18.61
C GLN A 167 -10.16 -9.48 -19.83
N GLY A 168 -9.11 -10.27 -19.78
CA GLY A 168 -8.18 -10.51 -20.91
C GLY A 168 -8.71 -11.50 -21.94
N ASP A 169 -9.75 -12.31 -21.62
CA ASP A 169 -10.35 -13.27 -22.52
C ASP A 169 -11.74 -12.78 -22.99
N PRO A 170 -11.91 -12.39 -24.27
CA PRO A 170 -13.18 -11.91 -24.81
C PRO A 170 -14.32 -12.92 -24.68
N LEU A 171 -14.02 -14.21 -24.70
CA LEU A 171 -15.02 -15.30 -24.56
C LEU A 171 -15.51 -15.41 -23.12
N LEU A 172 -14.63 -15.32 -22.14
CA LEU A 172 -15.00 -15.33 -20.71
C LEU A 172 -15.78 -14.07 -20.35
N ALA A 173 -15.37 -12.90 -20.82
CA ALA A 173 -16.11 -11.65 -20.63
C ALA A 173 -17.51 -11.68 -21.26
N ALA A 174 -17.67 -12.33 -22.43
CA ALA A 174 -18.96 -12.54 -23.07
C ALA A 174 -19.84 -13.55 -22.29
N GLN A 175 -19.23 -14.60 -21.73
CA GLN A 175 -19.93 -15.59 -20.91
C GLN A 175 -20.44 -15.00 -19.59
N GLU A 176 -19.68 -14.15 -18.92
CA GLU A 176 -20.11 -13.45 -17.70
C GLU A 176 -21.27 -12.50 -17.98
N LYS A 177 -21.17 -11.67 -19.03
CA LYS A 177 -22.28 -10.82 -19.47
C LYS A 177 -23.55 -11.61 -19.83
N TYR A 178 -23.40 -12.81 -20.37
CA TYR A 178 -24.53 -13.68 -20.69
C TYR A 178 -25.17 -14.32 -19.46
N LYS A 179 -24.35 -14.68 -18.44
CA LYS A 179 -24.84 -15.19 -17.15
C LYS A 179 -25.55 -14.11 -16.35
N GLU A 180 -25.06 -12.88 -16.32
CA GLU A 180 -25.73 -11.73 -15.70
C GLU A 180 -27.10 -11.46 -16.37
N LYS A 181 -27.15 -11.48 -17.70
CA LYS A 181 -28.38 -11.27 -18.45
C LYS A 181 -29.43 -12.37 -18.24
N LYS A 182 -28.99 -13.62 -18.03
CA LYS A 182 -29.88 -14.76 -17.71
C LYS A 182 -30.32 -14.77 -16.25
N GLY A 183 -29.51 -14.28 -15.32
CA GLY A 183 -29.88 -14.14 -13.91
C GLY A 183 -30.96 -13.09 -13.66
N TYR A 184 -31.12 -12.11 -14.54
CA TYR A 184 -32.17 -11.08 -14.46
C TYR A 184 -33.51 -11.51 -15.08
N GLY A 185 -33.52 -12.58 -15.87
CA GLY A 185 -34.73 -13.08 -16.54
C GLY A 185 -35.54 -14.13 -15.76
N GLY A 186 -35.11 -14.49 -14.54
CA GLY A 186 -35.70 -15.58 -13.75
C GLY A 186 -36.60 -15.19 -12.60
N LYS A 187 -37.06 -13.94 -12.52
CA LYS A 187 -38.08 -13.53 -11.51
C LYS A 187 -39.19 -12.69 -12.13
N GLN A 188 -39.99 -13.32 -12.98
CA GLN A 188 -41.37 -12.91 -13.28
C GLN A 188 -42.08 -14.10 -13.87
N ALA A 189 -42.69 -14.90 -13.03
CA ALA A 189 -43.89 -15.69 -13.28
C ALA A 189 -44.45 -16.10 -11.93
#